data_a8260445ddc9772f77e9245286ea9d7e
#
_entry.id   a8260445ddc9772f77e9245286ea9d7e
#
_cell.length_a   1.000
_cell.length_b   1.000
_cell.length_c   1.000
_cell.angle_alpha   90.00
_cell.angle_beta   90.00
_cell.angle_gamma   90.00
#
_symmetry.space_group_name_H-M   'P 1'
#
loop_
_entity.id
_entity.type
_entity.pdbx_description
1 polymer ?
#
loop_
_entity_poly.entity_id
_entity_poly.type
_entity_poly.pdbx_seq_one_letter_code
_entity_poly.pdbx_strand_id
1 'polypeptide(L)'
;MSSKYKFHTPDAIYFVTFSVINWIDVFTRNGYKDILIDSIKHCQKEKGLVVHAWVIMTNHVHMIISKNGTCVLPDIMRDLKKFTAYKITGAIMENSQESRREWMFNLFKRAGERNSNNT
;
A
#
# COMPACT_ATOMS: atom_id res chain seq x y z
N MET A 1 0.73 -1.52 -7.47
CA MET A 1 -0.13 -2.42 -6.70
C MET A 1 -1.42 -2.61 -7.47
N SER A 2 -1.67 -3.81 -7.93
CA SER A 2 -2.71 -4.07 -8.91
C SER A 2 -3.66 -5.20 -8.53
N SER A 3 -3.63 -5.65 -7.29
CA SER A 3 -4.48 -6.75 -6.85
C SER A 3 -5.94 -6.35 -6.83
N LYS A 4 -6.79 -7.24 -7.32
CA LYS A 4 -8.24 -7.09 -7.22
C LYS A 4 -8.72 -7.96 -6.07
N TYR A 5 -9.49 -7.36 -5.17
CA TYR A 5 -10.04 -8.07 -4.03
C TYR A 5 -11.54 -8.28 -4.22
N LYS A 6 -11.99 -9.48 -3.90
CA LYS A 6 -13.40 -9.82 -3.91
C LYS A 6 -13.88 -10.01 -2.47
N PHE A 7 -14.59 -9.03 -1.95
CA PHE A 7 -15.10 -9.04 -0.58
C PHE A 7 -16.58 -9.38 -0.60
N HIS A 8 -16.88 -10.68 -0.64
CA HIS A 8 -18.25 -11.18 -0.75
C HIS A 8 -19.05 -11.01 0.54
N THR A 9 -18.39 -11.07 1.68
CA THR A 9 -19.03 -10.95 2.99
C THR A 9 -18.39 -9.77 3.73
N PRO A 10 -19.12 -8.63 3.87
CA PRO A 10 -18.51 -7.37 4.38
C PRO A 10 -17.84 -7.48 5.75
N ASP A 11 -18.37 -8.32 6.63
CA ASP A 11 -17.85 -8.41 8.01
C ASP A 11 -16.92 -9.59 8.24
N ALA A 12 -16.53 -10.30 7.18
CA ALA A 12 -15.63 -11.44 7.29
C ALA A 12 -14.17 -11.00 7.42
N ILE A 13 -13.34 -11.95 7.83
CA ILE A 13 -11.88 -11.78 7.87
C ILE A 13 -11.30 -12.24 6.54
N TYR A 14 -10.42 -11.44 5.97
CA TYR A 14 -9.82 -11.70 4.66
C TYR A 14 -8.32 -11.71 4.72
N PHE A 15 -7.72 -12.65 3.97
CA PHE A 15 -6.29 -12.63 3.65
C PHE A 15 -6.11 -11.83 2.36
N VAL A 16 -5.25 -10.80 2.41
CA VAL A 16 -4.96 -9.94 1.26
C VAL A 16 -3.47 -9.88 1.01
N THR A 17 -3.10 -9.75 -0.25
CA THR A 17 -1.72 -9.57 -0.67
C THR A 17 -1.67 -8.42 -1.66
N PHE A 18 -0.69 -7.53 -1.51
CA PHE A 18 -0.42 -6.52 -2.52
C PHE A 18 1.08 -6.36 -2.71
N SER A 19 1.46 -5.98 -3.91
CA SER A 19 2.86 -5.96 -4.35
C SER A 19 3.27 -4.58 -4.82
N VAL A 20 4.57 -4.29 -4.69
CA VAL A 20 5.17 -3.12 -5.32
C VAL A 20 5.17 -3.34 -6.84
N ILE A 21 4.94 -2.27 -7.61
CA ILE A 21 4.99 -2.29 -9.06
C ILE A 21 6.32 -2.90 -9.52
N ASN A 22 6.25 -3.84 -10.48
CA ASN A 22 7.40 -4.54 -11.06
C ASN A 22 8.27 -5.26 -10.00
N TRP A 23 7.68 -5.62 -8.85
CA TRP A 23 8.35 -6.37 -7.78
C TRP A 23 9.61 -5.69 -7.25
N ILE A 24 9.68 -4.36 -7.32
CA ILE A 24 10.82 -3.60 -6.79
C ILE A 24 10.89 -3.77 -5.26
N ASP A 25 12.09 -3.99 -4.76
CA ASP A 25 12.34 -4.28 -3.34
C ASP A 25 12.39 -3.00 -2.47
N VAL A 26 11.33 -2.21 -2.53
CA VAL A 26 11.21 -0.93 -1.81
C VAL A 26 11.34 -1.14 -0.31
N PHE A 27 10.81 -2.23 0.23
CA PHE A 27 10.76 -2.45 1.67
C PHE A 27 12.05 -3.04 2.26
N THR A 28 13.17 -2.97 1.56
CA THR A 28 14.47 -3.24 2.15
C THR A 28 14.93 -2.10 3.07
N ARG A 29 14.39 -0.89 2.88
CA ARG A 29 14.72 0.26 3.72
C ARG A 29 13.66 0.49 4.78
N ASN A 30 14.08 0.67 6.02
CA ASN A 30 13.16 0.87 7.14
C ASN A 30 12.31 2.14 6.99
N GLY A 31 12.84 3.20 6.38
CA GLY A 31 12.07 4.42 6.15
C GLY A 31 10.83 4.18 5.32
N TYR A 32 10.91 3.34 4.29
CA TYR A 32 9.76 3.03 3.43
C TYR A 32 8.79 2.06 4.13
N LYS A 33 9.30 1.13 4.95
CA LYS A 33 8.44 0.29 5.80
C LYS A 33 7.64 1.15 6.78
N ASP A 34 8.28 2.13 7.38
CA ASP A 34 7.62 3.02 8.35
C ASP A 34 6.48 3.80 7.71
N ILE A 35 6.65 4.22 6.45
CA ILE A 35 5.58 4.89 5.70
C ILE A 35 4.38 3.96 5.53
N LEU A 36 4.61 2.71 5.16
CA LEU A 36 3.55 1.72 5.04
C LEU A 36 2.84 1.51 6.39
N ILE A 37 3.60 1.35 7.46
CA ILE A 37 3.06 1.16 8.80
C ILE A 37 2.21 2.36 9.22
N ASP A 38 2.68 3.58 8.97
CA ASP A 38 1.92 4.79 9.27
C ASP A 38 0.62 4.87 8.47
N SER A 39 0.65 4.45 7.21
CA SER A 39 -0.54 4.40 6.36
C SER A 39 -1.55 3.38 6.89
N ILE A 40 -1.08 2.22 7.34
CA ILE A 40 -1.94 1.21 7.95
C ILE A 40 -2.58 1.77 9.23
N LYS A 41 -1.79 2.40 10.09
CA LYS A 41 -2.30 3.01 11.33
C LYS A 41 -3.34 4.08 11.05
N HIS A 42 -3.12 4.89 10.02
CA HIS A 42 -4.09 5.89 9.60
C HIS A 42 -5.42 5.25 9.19
N CYS A 43 -5.37 4.20 8.40
CA CYS A 43 -6.58 3.48 7.99
C CYS A 43 -7.27 2.80 9.18
N GLN A 44 -6.51 2.30 10.14
CA GLN A 44 -7.08 1.74 11.38
C GLN A 44 -7.85 2.81 12.14
N LYS A 45 -7.28 3.98 12.27
CA LYS A 45 -7.87 5.07 13.07
C LYS A 45 -9.05 5.72 12.36
N GLU A 46 -8.89 6.04 11.07
CA GLU A 46 -9.83 6.90 10.36
C GLU A 46 -10.87 6.12 9.54
N LYS A 47 -10.58 4.87 9.17
CA LYS A 47 -11.43 4.11 8.25
C LYS A 47 -11.95 2.81 8.82
N GLY A 48 -11.57 2.47 10.03
CA GLY A 48 -12.04 1.26 10.68
C GLY A 48 -11.37 -0.03 10.19
N LEU A 49 -10.18 0.05 9.62
CA LEU A 49 -9.41 -1.13 9.28
C LEU A 49 -9.00 -1.87 10.56
N VAL A 50 -9.19 -3.19 10.57
CA VAL A 50 -8.72 -4.05 11.65
C VAL A 50 -7.67 -4.99 11.08
N VAL A 51 -6.48 -4.99 11.66
CA VAL A 51 -5.36 -5.84 11.22
C VAL A 51 -5.15 -6.92 12.26
N HIS A 52 -5.38 -8.18 11.86
CA HIS A 52 -5.21 -9.35 12.73
C HIS A 52 -3.80 -9.89 12.68
N ALA A 53 -3.17 -9.83 11.52
CA ALA A 53 -1.79 -10.26 11.30
C ALA A 53 -1.24 -9.58 10.05
N TRP A 54 0.07 -9.46 9.99
CA TRP A 54 0.72 -8.85 8.83
C TRP A 54 2.16 -9.31 8.72
N VAL A 55 2.67 -9.29 7.49
CA VAL A 55 4.10 -9.43 7.23
C VAL A 55 4.47 -8.55 6.04
N ILE A 56 5.55 -7.80 6.17
CA ILE A 56 6.07 -6.94 5.12
C ILE A 56 7.32 -7.62 4.55
N MET A 57 7.18 -8.13 3.34
CA MET A 57 8.31 -8.68 2.58
C MET A 57 9.01 -7.54 1.83
N THR A 58 10.11 -7.83 1.16
CA THR A 58 10.89 -6.76 0.50
C THR A 58 10.12 -6.06 -0.62
N ASN A 59 9.20 -6.74 -1.27
CA ASN A 59 8.47 -6.22 -2.43
C ASN A 59 6.97 -6.50 -2.40
N HIS A 60 6.45 -7.05 -1.30
CA HIS A 60 5.02 -7.30 -1.17
C HIS A 60 4.63 -7.42 0.31
N VAL A 61 3.33 -7.36 0.56
CA VAL A 61 2.75 -7.35 1.90
C VAL A 61 1.63 -8.38 1.95
N HIS A 62 1.61 -9.16 3.03
CA HIS A 62 0.48 -10.05 3.36
C HIS A 62 -0.18 -9.54 4.62
N MET A 63 -1.51 -9.50 4.62
CA MET A 63 -2.27 -9.07 5.79
C MET A 63 -3.51 -9.94 5.96
N ILE A 64 -3.89 -10.15 7.21
CA ILE A 64 -5.21 -10.69 7.56
C ILE A 64 -5.99 -9.55 8.18
N ILE A 65 -7.09 -9.18 7.54
CA ILE A 65 -7.82 -7.95 7.87
C ILE A 65 -9.32 -8.20 7.99
N SER A 66 -9.97 -7.29 8.68
CA SER A 66 -11.42 -7.11 8.68
C SER A 66 -11.72 -5.62 8.81
N LYS A 67 -12.98 -5.28 8.95
CA LYS A 67 -13.36 -3.87 9.15
C LYS A 67 -14.23 -3.70 10.37
N ASN A 68 -14.19 -2.49 10.92
CA ASN A 68 -15.04 -2.04 12.00
C ASN A 68 -15.51 -0.63 11.65
N GLY A 69 -16.80 -0.47 11.40
CA GLY A 69 -17.35 0.83 11.02
C GLY A 69 -18.05 0.79 9.67
N THR A 70 -18.25 1.96 9.08
CA THR A 70 -19.09 2.13 7.88
C THR A 70 -18.33 2.07 6.56
N CYS A 71 -17.01 2.27 6.57
CA CYS A 71 -16.22 2.15 5.35
C CYS A 71 -16.17 0.70 4.90
N VAL A 72 -16.23 0.48 3.58
CA VAL A 72 -16.15 -0.87 3.02
C VAL A 72 -14.69 -1.23 2.72
N LEU A 73 -14.36 -2.53 2.83
CA LEU A 73 -12.98 -2.98 2.66
C LEU A 73 -12.35 -2.61 1.32
N PRO A 74 -13.05 -2.71 0.17
CA PRO A 74 -12.46 -2.27 -1.11
C PRO A 74 -11.99 -0.82 -1.07
N ASP A 75 -12.76 0.08 -0.47
CA ASP A 75 -12.40 1.50 -0.36
C ASP A 75 -11.21 1.69 0.58
N ILE A 76 -11.19 0.98 1.70
CA ILE A 76 -10.09 1.04 2.66
C ILE A 76 -8.79 0.59 1.99
N MET A 77 -8.82 -0.53 1.25
CA MET A 77 -7.64 -1.06 0.58
C MET A 77 -7.17 -0.14 -0.55
N ARG A 78 -8.12 0.42 -1.31
CA ARG A 78 -7.79 1.40 -2.35
C ARG A 78 -7.04 2.60 -1.74
N ASP A 79 -7.57 3.16 -0.67
CA ASP A 79 -7.00 4.34 -0.02
C ASP A 79 -5.65 4.02 0.62
N LEU A 80 -5.52 2.86 1.25
CA LEU A 80 -4.25 2.40 1.83
C LEU A 80 -3.15 2.34 0.76
N LYS A 81 -3.43 1.70 -0.36
CA LYS A 81 -2.46 1.55 -1.45
C LYS A 81 -2.11 2.90 -2.07
N LYS A 82 -3.10 3.71 -2.36
CA LYS A 82 -2.91 5.02 -2.98
C LYS A 82 -2.10 5.94 -2.09
N PHE A 83 -2.45 6.02 -0.81
CA PHE A 83 -1.77 6.87 0.17
C PHE A 83 -0.33 6.42 0.38
N THR A 84 -0.11 5.12 0.52
CA THR A 84 1.22 4.54 0.68
C THR A 84 2.09 4.81 -0.54
N ALA A 85 1.57 4.58 -1.74
CA ALA A 85 2.31 4.81 -2.98
C ALA A 85 2.70 6.28 -3.13
N TYR A 86 1.78 7.19 -2.84
CA TYR A 86 2.06 8.63 -2.90
C TYR A 86 3.18 9.03 -1.95
N LYS A 87 3.11 8.60 -0.70
CA LYS A 87 4.11 8.96 0.31
C LYS A 87 5.47 8.32 0.06
N ILE A 88 5.50 7.07 -0.38
CA ILE A 88 6.76 6.39 -0.70
C ILE A 88 7.42 7.06 -1.90
N THR A 89 6.66 7.41 -2.93
CA THR A 89 7.20 8.09 -4.11
C THR A 89 7.86 9.41 -3.71
N GLY A 90 7.18 10.20 -2.87
CA GLY A 90 7.75 11.44 -2.36
C GLY A 90 9.02 11.23 -1.54
N ALA A 91 9.02 10.22 -0.67
CA ALA A 91 10.17 9.90 0.17
C ALA A 91 11.37 9.43 -0.66
N ILE A 92 11.14 8.67 -1.73
CA ILE A 92 12.21 8.25 -2.66
C ILE A 92 12.88 9.47 -3.29
N MET A 93 12.08 10.44 -3.73
CA MET A 93 12.62 11.67 -4.33
C MET A 93 13.47 12.48 -3.36
N GLU A 94 13.08 12.51 -2.10
CA GLU A 94 13.78 13.28 -1.07
C GLU A 94 14.97 12.53 -0.46
N ASN A 95 15.12 11.25 -0.71
CA ASN A 95 16.16 10.42 -0.11
C ASN A 95 17.45 10.49 -0.91
N SER A 96 18.41 11.30 -0.47
CA SER A 96 19.71 11.45 -1.12
C SER A 96 20.56 10.17 -1.07
N GLN A 97 20.23 9.24 -0.18
CA GLN A 97 20.93 7.95 -0.05
C GLN A 97 20.38 6.87 -0.99
N GLU A 98 19.28 7.15 -1.68
CA GLU A 98 18.68 6.19 -2.61
C GLU A 98 19.36 6.28 -3.97
N SER A 99 20.21 5.28 -4.29
CA SER A 99 20.96 5.27 -5.55
C SER A 99 20.06 5.08 -6.78
N ARG A 100 18.87 4.52 -6.59
CA ARG A 100 17.89 4.26 -7.65
C ARG A 100 16.83 5.33 -7.74
N ARG A 101 17.04 6.48 -7.10
CA ARG A 101 16.01 7.50 -6.87
C ARG A 101 15.26 7.93 -8.14
N GLU A 102 15.98 8.37 -9.17
CA GLU A 102 15.36 8.85 -10.40
C GLU A 102 14.62 7.73 -11.13
N TRP A 103 15.25 6.58 -11.22
CA TRP A 103 14.68 5.44 -11.91
C TRP A 103 13.39 4.97 -11.23
N MET A 104 13.40 4.82 -9.92
CA MET A 104 12.23 4.38 -9.15
C MET A 104 11.12 5.42 -9.22
N PHE A 105 11.46 6.70 -9.08
CA PHE A 105 10.48 7.78 -9.16
C PHE A 105 9.78 7.78 -10.51
N ASN A 106 10.52 7.72 -11.61
CA ASN A 106 9.96 7.73 -12.95
C ASN A 106 9.05 6.52 -13.20
N LEU A 107 9.46 5.36 -12.71
CA LEU A 107 8.66 4.14 -12.85
C LEU A 107 7.34 4.25 -12.11
N PHE A 108 7.35 4.71 -10.86
CA PHE A 108 6.15 4.85 -10.05
C PHE A 108 5.23 5.95 -10.58
N LYS A 109 5.79 7.04 -11.05
CA LYS A 109 5.02 8.12 -11.67
C LYS A 109 4.26 7.62 -12.90
N ARG A 110 4.92 6.90 -13.78
CA ARG A 110 4.28 6.32 -14.97
C ARG A 110 3.19 5.33 -14.62
N ALA A 111 3.42 4.49 -13.61
CA ALA A 111 2.41 3.56 -13.14
C ALA A 111 1.19 4.28 -12.57
N GLY A 112 1.40 5.36 -11.81
CA GLY A 112 0.33 6.18 -11.28
C GLY A 112 -0.51 6.84 -12.36
N GLU A 113 0.13 7.36 -13.40
CA GLU A 113 -0.56 7.98 -14.54
C GLU A 113 -1.44 6.95 -15.26
N ARG A 114 -0.95 5.74 -15.48
CA ARG A 114 -1.72 4.65 -16.10
C ARG A 114 -2.93 4.28 -15.24
N ASN A 115 -2.75 4.20 -13.92
CA ASN A 115 -3.82 3.83 -13.01
C ASN A 115 -4.89 4.91 -12.92
N SER A 116 -4.52 6.19 -12.94
CA SER A 116 -5.50 7.26 -12.92
C SER A 116 -6.38 7.28 -14.18
N ASN A 117 -5.86 6.83 -15.31
CA ASN A 117 -6.64 6.72 -16.54
C ASN A 117 -7.60 5.54 -16.54
N ASN A 118 -7.44 4.60 -15.61
CA ASN A 118 -8.24 3.39 -15.53
C ASN A 118 -9.28 3.43 -14.40
N THR A 119 -9.32 4.50 -13.68
CA THR A 119 -10.31 4.69 -12.63
C THR A 119 -11.46 5.55 -13.15
#